data_ab0b4a42b01a665516fc418cdbecbbe7
#
_entry.id   ab0b4a42b01a665516fc418cdbecbbe7
#
_cell.length_a   1.000
_cell.length_b   1.000
_cell.length_c   1.000
_cell.angle_alpha   90.00
_cell.angle_beta   90.00
_cell.angle_gamma   90.00
#
_symmetry.space_group_name_H-M   'P 1'
#
loop_
_entity.id
_entity.type
_entity.pdbx_description
1 polymer ?
#
loop_
_entity_poly.entity_id
_entity_poly.type
_entity_poly.pdbx_seq_one_letter_code
_entity_poly.pdbx_strand_id
1 'polypeptide(L)'
;VLHSIPQDVQNVNITMGFPLAQTPVYSFINAAMELQTNGYRPDTGRFTYEAVSKILKHPYTRQLSDHATRLERELTKTNRFYPLPSELKKDDFLTILFTPQSNIRELCDYLLRLIKSISILYRKEGEYDDIFNQLYRESIFQSHLKINRLYSLIESGELSVRTDTLKRLITKVLTASNIPFHGEPAIGLQIMGVLETRNLDFRNLIMLSLNEGQLPKAGGESSFIPYNLRKAFGMTTIEHKNAVYAYYFYRLIQRAENITLLYNTSSDGLNRGEESRFMLQLLVEGPHEITREYLEAGQSPQNTLEIQIEKTPEILRRLYRAYDTAQPESVILSPSALNTYLDCRLRFYYRYVAGLKTPDEVSAEIDSALFGTIFHLSAQLA
;
A
#
# COMPACT_ATOMS: atom_id res chain seq x y z
N VAL A 1 11.83 -4.66 -9.41
CA VAL A 1 13.22 -5.12 -9.67
C VAL A 1 13.51 -6.43 -8.93
N LEU A 2 13.33 -6.53 -7.59
CA LEU A 2 13.67 -7.75 -6.82
C LEU A 2 12.99 -9.02 -7.36
N HIS A 3 11.72 -8.96 -7.70
CA HIS A 3 10.98 -10.11 -8.27
C HIS A 3 11.39 -10.47 -9.70
N SER A 4 12.16 -9.59 -10.35
CA SER A 4 12.61 -9.80 -11.74
C SER A 4 14.07 -10.25 -11.82
N ILE A 5 14.75 -10.41 -10.68
CA ILE A 5 16.11 -10.92 -10.64
C ILE A 5 16.06 -12.44 -10.79
N PRO A 6 16.82 -13.02 -11.72
CA PRO A 6 16.91 -14.47 -11.85
C PRO A 6 17.39 -15.14 -10.57
N GLN A 7 16.89 -16.35 -10.30
CA GLN A 7 17.20 -17.08 -9.03
C GLN A 7 18.66 -17.57 -8.96
N ASP A 8 19.35 -17.61 -10.09
CA ASP A 8 20.77 -17.97 -10.19
C ASP A 8 21.72 -16.84 -9.75
N VAL A 9 21.22 -15.62 -9.61
CA VAL A 9 21.99 -14.47 -9.08
C VAL A 9 22.04 -14.56 -7.57
N GLN A 10 23.15 -15.08 -7.05
CA GLN A 10 23.27 -15.37 -5.61
C GLN A 10 23.53 -14.14 -4.73
N ASN A 11 24.24 -13.16 -5.24
CA ASN A 11 24.63 -11.98 -4.44
C ASN A 11 24.06 -10.71 -5.06
N VAL A 12 23.13 -10.09 -4.36
CA VAL A 12 22.49 -8.83 -4.77
C VAL A 12 22.62 -7.83 -3.64
N ASN A 13 23.26 -6.72 -3.92
CA ASN A 13 23.33 -5.59 -2.99
C ASN A 13 22.41 -4.47 -3.46
N ILE A 14 21.54 -3.98 -2.59
CA ILE A 14 20.59 -2.91 -2.86
C ILE A 14 20.87 -1.76 -1.92
N THR A 15 21.36 -0.64 -2.46
CA THR A 15 21.65 0.56 -1.67
C THR A 15 20.43 1.45 -1.53
N MET A 16 19.46 1.33 -2.43
CA MET A 16 18.20 2.09 -2.35
C MET A 16 17.34 1.55 -1.21
N GLY A 17 16.96 2.43 -0.29
CA GLY A 17 16.06 2.06 0.80
C GLY A 17 14.65 1.77 0.33
N PHE A 18 13.96 0.85 1.02
CA PHE A 18 12.54 0.59 0.78
C PHE A 18 11.69 1.71 1.43
N PRO A 19 10.75 2.35 0.69
CA PRO A 19 9.93 3.41 1.26
C PRO A 19 9.08 2.92 2.43
N LEU A 20 9.21 3.53 3.59
CA LEU A 20 8.43 3.18 4.78
C LEU A 20 6.92 3.31 4.51
N ALA A 21 6.53 4.25 3.65
CA ALA A 21 5.14 4.46 3.24
C ALA A 21 4.49 3.24 2.54
N GLN A 22 5.28 2.32 2.01
CA GLN A 22 4.79 1.10 1.35
C GLN A 22 4.72 -0.12 2.30
N THR A 23 4.96 0.09 3.58
CA THR A 23 4.93 -0.99 4.57
C THR A 23 3.56 -1.14 5.25
N PRO A 24 3.20 -2.35 5.70
CA PRO A 24 1.98 -2.57 6.46
C PRO A 24 1.90 -1.74 7.76
N VAL A 25 3.04 -1.49 8.42
CA VAL A 25 3.06 -0.68 9.65
C VAL A 25 2.63 0.76 9.39
N TYR A 26 3.01 1.34 8.25
CA TYR A 26 2.58 2.68 7.87
C TYR A 26 1.06 2.75 7.65
N SER A 27 0.50 1.79 6.92
CA SER A 27 -0.95 1.74 6.70
C SER A 27 -1.73 1.56 8.00
N PHE A 28 -1.19 0.78 8.94
CA PHE A 28 -1.77 0.59 10.27
C PHE A 28 -1.73 1.88 11.11
N ILE A 29 -0.58 2.57 11.15
CA ILE A 29 -0.44 3.85 11.86
C ILE A 29 -1.42 4.89 11.32
N ASN A 30 -1.56 4.98 9.99
CA ASN A 30 -2.51 5.89 9.37
C ASN A 30 -3.97 5.54 9.74
N ALA A 31 -4.33 4.26 9.72
CA ALA A 31 -5.65 3.81 10.12
C ALA A 31 -5.93 4.10 11.61
N ALA A 32 -4.93 3.90 12.49
CA ALA A 32 -5.03 4.21 13.91
C ALA A 32 -5.15 5.72 14.19
N MET A 33 -4.38 6.55 13.46
CA MET A 33 -4.54 8.01 13.53
C MET A 33 -5.93 8.44 13.04
N GLU A 34 -6.39 7.89 11.91
CA GLU A 34 -7.72 8.19 11.37
C GLU A 34 -8.83 7.83 12.35
N LEU A 35 -8.72 6.67 13.00
CA LEU A 35 -9.65 6.22 14.02
C LEU A 35 -9.79 7.24 15.16
N GLN A 36 -8.68 7.81 15.62
CA GLN A 36 -8.67 8.76 16.75
C GLN A 36 -9.03 10.19 16.35
N THR A 37 -8.69 10.62 15.12
CA THR A 37 -8.89 12.02 14.69
C THR A 37 -10.25 12.27 14.04
N ASN A 38 -10.64 11.39 13.12
CA ASN A 38 -11.88 11.53 12.33
C ASN A 38 -12.92 10.46 12.70
N GLY A 39 -12.46 9.29 13.17
CA GLY A 39 -13.33 8.18 13.52
C GLY A 39 -14.01 8.34 14.87
N TYR A 40 -13.37 8.98 15.84
CA TYR A 40 -13.95 9.24 17.15
C TYR A 40 -14.68 10.58 17.16
N ARG A 41 -15.90 10.58 17.69
CA ARG A 41 -16.75 11.77 17.86
C ARG A 41 -16.83 12.13 19.35
N PRO A 42 -16.15 13.17 19.81
CA PRO A 42 -16.11 13.56 21.22
C PRO A 42 -17.48 13.97 21.76
N ASP A 43 -18.34 14.56 20.92
CA ASP A 43 -19.69 15.01 21.23
C ASP A 43 -20.62 13.86 21.65
N THR A 44 -20.49 12.71 21.00
CA THR A 44 -21.31 11.52 21.27
C THR A 44 -20.57 10.42 22.03
N GLY A 45 -19.25 10.52 22.16
CA GLY A 45 -18.41 9.49 22.75
C GLY A 45 -18.35 8.20 21.95
N ARG A 46 -18.59 8.23 20.64
CA ARG A 46 -18.74 7.06 19.77
C ARG A 46 -17.73 7.08 18.63
N PHE A 47 -17.43 5.90 18.11
CA PHE A 47 -16.65 5.75 16.88
C PHE A 47 -17.57 5.62 15.65
N THR A 48 -17.08 6.00 14.48
CA THR A 48 -17.74 5.72 13.21
C THR A 48 -17.43 4.30 12.74
N TYR A 49 -18.42 3.59 12.21
CA TYR A 49 -18.24 2.23 11.71
C TYR A 49 -17.14 2.14 10.64
N GLU A 50 -17.06 3.12 9.74
CA GLU A 50 -16.07 3.14 8.66
C GLU A 50 -14.63 3.05 9.20
N ALA A 51 -14.28 3.90 10.16
CA ALA A 51 -12.96 3.91 10.78
C ALA A 51 -12.69 2.62 11.58
N VAL A 52 -13.70 2.12 12.30
CA VAL A 52 -13.63 0.87 13.07
C VAL A 52 -13.45 -0.32 12.13
N SER A 53 -14.25 -0.44 11.08
CA SER A 53 -14.16 -1.54 10.11
C SER A 53 -12.81 -1.56 9.40
N LYS A 54 -12.31 -0.38 8.99
CA LYS A 54 -11.00 -0.23 8.35
C LYS A 54 -9.86 -0.79 9.22
N ILE A 55 -9.84 -0.45 10.50
CA ILE A 55 -8.79 -0.93 11.41
C ILE A 55 -8.96 -2.40 11.82
N LEU A 56 -10.21 -2.87 12.00
CA LEU A 56 -10.49 -4.28 12.32
C LEU A 56 -10.12 -5.22 11.16
N LYS A 57 -10.27 -4.78 9.91
CA LYS A 57 -9.87 -5.54 8.71
C LYS A 57 -8.36 -5.56 8.49
N HIS A 58 -7.61 -4.70 9.17
CA HIS A 58 -6.16 -4.64 8.98
C HIS A 58 -5.47 -5.93 9.43
N PRO A 59 -4.49 -6.47 8.67
CA PRO A 59 -3.81 -7.72 8.99
C PRO A 59 -3.24 -7.76 10.40
N TYR A 60 -2.62 -6.70 10.88
CA TYR A 60 -2.07 -6.66 12.25
C TYR A 60 -3.15 -6.76 13.33
N THR A 61 -4.29 -6.12 13.14
CA THR A 61 -5.39 -6.25 14.10
C THR A 61 -5.90 -7.68 14.18
N ARG A 62 -6.04 -8.35 13.02
CA ARG A 62 -6.49 -9.75 12.96
C ARG A 62 -5.49 -10.75 13.54
N GLN A 63 -4.20 -10.44 13.49
CA GLN A 63 -3.15 -11.28 14.07
C GLN A 63 -2.99 -11.07 15.57
N LEU A 64 -3.31 -9.87 16.09
CA LEU A 64 -3.17 -9.52 17.50
C LEU A 64 -4.45 -9.75 18.31
N SER A 65 -5.60 -9.91 17.65
CA SER A 65 -6.89 -10.12 18.30
C SER A 65 -7.73 -11.16 17.55
N ASP A 66 -8.02 -12.26 18.21
CA ASP A 66 -8.94 -13.29 17.71
C ASP A 66 -10.39 -12.79 17.63
N HIS A 67 -10.70 -11.73 18.35
CA HIS A 67 -12.02 -11.12 18.38
C HIS A 67 -12.27 -10.17 17.20
N ALA A 68 -11.23 -9.66 16.52
CA ALA A 68 -11.35 -8.63 15.49
C ALA A 68 -12.31 -9.01 14.36
N THR A 69 -12.16 -10.20 13.78
CA THR A 69 -13.01 -10.67 12.68
C THR A 69 -14.46 -10.92 13.12
N ARG A 70 -14.65 -11.43 14.33
CA ARG A 70 -15.99 -11.69 14.89
C ARG A 70 -16.71 -10.38 15.18
N LEU A 71 -16.01 -9.43 15.78
CA LEU A 71 -16.52 -8.10 16.10
C LEU A 71 -16.92 -7.33 14.83
N GLU A 72 -16.10 -7.36 13.79
CA GLU A 72 -16.42 -6.72 12.51
C GLU A 72 -17.70 -7.30 11.91
N ARG A 73 -17.86 -8.64 11.89
CA ARG A 73 -19.07 -9.30 11.41
C ARG A 73 -20.31 -8.97 12.26
N GLU A 74 -20.16 -8.88 13.58
CA GLU A 74 -21.22 -8.51 14.51
C GLU A 74 -21.72 -7.09 14.23
N LEU A 75 -20.81 -6.12 14.10
CA LEU A 75 -21.13 -4.72 13.78
C LEU A 75 -21.84 -4.59 12.42
N THR A 76 -21.36 -5.31 11.41
CA THR A 76 -21.98 -5.35 10.08
C THR A 76 -23.39 -5.94 10.15
N LYS A 77 -23.55 -7.10 10.81
CA LYS A 77 -24.82 -7.80 10.90
C LYS A 77 -25.89 -7.03 11.67
N THR A 78 -25.46 -6.27 12.69
CA THR A 78 -26.36 -5.44 13.52
C THR A 78 -26.55 -4.02 12.97
N ASN A 79 -25.94 -3.69 11.84
CA ASN A 79 -25.93 -2.37 11.21
C ASN A 79 -25.53 -1.27 12.22
N ARG A 80 -24.46 -1.53 13.02
CA ARG A 80 -24.03 -0.66 14.10
C ARG A 80 -23.15 0.46 13.58
N PHE A 81 -23.78 1.60 13.24
CA PHE A 81 -23.12 2.76 12.63
C PHE A 81 -22.17 3.52 13.55
N TYR A 82 -22.57 3.64 14.81
CA TYR A 82 -21.85 4.40 15.83
C TYR A 82 -21.63 3.53 17.08
N PRO A 83 -20.67 2.57 17.04
CA PRO A 83 -20.38 1.74 18.21
C PRO A 83 -19.75 2.56 19.34
N LEU A 84 -20.06 2.18 20.57
CA LEU A 84 -19.43 2.71 21.78
C LEU A 84 -18.04 2.06 21.99
N PRO A 85 -17.07 2.77 22.57
CA PRO A 85 -15.78 2.18 22.94
C PRO A 85 -15.89 0.91 23.77
N SER A 86 -16.87 0.83 24.69
CA SER A 86 -17.13 -0.36 25.52
C SER A 86 -17.57 -1.58 24.72
N GLU A 87 -18.26 -1.40 23.61
CA GLU A 87 -18.70 -2.48 22.72
C GLU A 87 -17.51 -3.08 21.94
N LEU A 88 -16.45 -2.28 21.71
CA LEU A 88 -15.29 -2.63 20.91
C LEU A 88 -14.14 -3.27 21.71
N LYS A 89 -14.06 -3.01 23.01
CA LYS A 89 -12.99 -3.47 23.90
C LYS A 89 -13.21 -4.92 24.33
N LYS A 90 -12.92 -5.89 23.44
CA LYS A 90 -13.15 -7.32 23.70
C LYS A 90 -11.92 -8.06 24.26
N ASP A 91 -10.73 -7.49 24.09
CA ASP A 91 -9.46 -7.99 24.60
C ASP A 91 -8.49 -6.84 24.92
N ASP A 92 -7.31 -7.13 25.43
CA ASP A 92 -6.31 -6.13 25.83
C ASP A 92 -5.84 -5.29 24.65
N PHE A 93 -5.62 -5.90 23.49
CA PHE A 93 -5.19 -5.16 22.29
C PHE A 93 -6.29 -4.24 21.78
N LEU A 94 -7.52 -4.72 21.64
CA LEU A 94 -8.67 -3.91 21.25
C LEU A 94 -8.99 -2.83 22.30
N THR A 95 -8.68 -3.08 23.56
CA THR A 95 -8.80 -2.06 24.62
C THR A 95 -7.83 -0.91 24.40
N ILE A 96 -6.58 -1.19 24.07
CA ILE A 96 -5.61 -0.15 23.69
C ILE A 96 -6.12 0.58 22.44
N LEU A 97 -6.52 -0.17 21.41
CA LEU A 97 -6.90 0.35 20.10
C LEU A 97 -8.10 1.32 20.16
N PHE A 98 -9.14 0.97 20.92
CA PHE A 98 -10.40 1.73 21.02
C PHE A 98 -10.51 2.61 22.27
N THR A 99 -9.39 2.93 22.91
CA THR A 99 -9.38 3.96 23.96
C THR A 99 -9.20 5.33 23.32
N PRO A 100 -10.19 6.26 23.45
CA PRO A 100 -10.08 7.60 22.88
C PRO A 100 -8.89 8.38 23.44
N GLN A 101 -8.26 9.19 22.60
CA GLN A 101 -7.14 10.03 22.97
C GLN A 101 -7.56 11.50 22.95
N SER A 102 -7.25 12.24 24.01
CA SER A 102 -7.75 13.61 24.20
C SER A 102 -6.78 14.69 23.72
N ASN A 103 -5.50 14.37 23.66
CA ASN A 103 -4.46 15.32 23.31
C ASN A 103 -3.32 14.69 22.49
N ILE A 104 -2.43 15.54 21.97
CA ILE A 104 -1.32 15.11 21.10
C ILE A 104 -0.30 14.20 21.80
N ARG A 105 -0.09 14.39 23.12
CA ARG A 105 0.82 13.55 23.91
C ARG A 105 0.26 12.13 24.03
N GLU A 106 -1.01 12.03 24.42
CA GLU A 106 -1.71 10.73 24.50
C GLU A 106 -1.77 10.03 23.14
N LEU A 107 -2.00 10.78 22.06
CA LEU A 107 -2.01 10.21 20.70
C LEU A 107 -0.65 9.61 20.31
N CYS A 108 0.45 10.27 20.63
CA CYS A 108 1.79 9.71 20.36
C CYS A 108 2.07 8.48 21.22
N ASP A 109 1.77 8.52 22.51
CA ASP A 109 1.93 7.36 23.42
C ASP A 109 1.07 6.16 22.97
N TYR A 110 -0.16 6.43 22.55
CA TYR A 110 -1.04 5.43 21.94
C TYR A 110 -0.41 4.75 20.72
N LEU A 111 0.13 5.52 19.78
CA LEU A 111 0.80 4.96 18.60
C LEU A 111 2.03 4.14 18.98
N LEU A 112 2.83 4.60 19.95
CA LEU A 112 4.00 3.86 20.44
C LEU A 112 3.60 2.53 21.08
N ARG A 113 2.53 2.51 21.87
CA ARG A 113 1.99 1.26 22.47
C ARG A 113 1.50 0.30 21.40
N LEU A 114 0.81 0.77 20.39
CA LEU A 114 0.37 -0.06 19.26
C LEU A 114 1.55 -0.66 18.47
N ILE A 115 2.56 0.15 18.17
CA ILE A 115 3.77 -0.31 17.48
C ILE A 115 4.49 -1.37 18.32
N LYS A 116 4.57 -1.19 19.63
CA LYS A 116 5.13 -2.18 20.56
C LYS A 116 4.34 -3.49 20.52
N SER A 117 3.01 -3.44 20.48
CA SER A 117 2.18 -4.64 20.34
C SER A 117 2.43 -5.38 19.03
N ILE A 118 2.56 -4.63 17.90
CA ILE A 118 2.88 -5.23 16.60
C ILE A 118 4.27 -5.89 16.62
N SER A 119 5.24 -5.30 17.34
CA SER A 119 6.60 -5.86 17.39
C SER A 119 6.66 -7.29 17.97
N ILE A 120 5.67 -7.68 18.75
CA ILE A 120 5.57 -9.02 19.33
C ILE A 120 5.36 -10.10 18.25
N LEU A 121 4.66 -9.75 17.15
CA LEU A 121 4.40 -10.68 16.04
C LEU A 121 5.70 -11.16 15.36
N TYR A 122 6.76 -10.35 15.42
CA TYR A 122 8.03 -10.60 14.73
C TYR A 122 9.18 -10.97 15.67
N ARG A 123 8.89 -11.25 16.95
CA ARG A 123 9.92 -11.63 17.96
C ARG A 123 10.41 -13.07 17.86
N LYS A 124 9.70 -13.95 17.17
CA LYS A 124 10.14 -15.36 17.04
C LYS A 124 11.38 -15.43 16.18
N GLU A 125 12.53 -15.53 16.83
CA GLU A 125 13.78 -16.01 16.24
C GLU A 125 13.62 -17.50 15.97
N GLY A 126 13.63 -17.91 14.75
CA GLY A 126 13.57 -19.31 14.36
C GLY A 126 13.48 -19.49 12.86
N GLU A 127 14.51 -20.07 12.35
CA GLU A 127 14.67 -20.94 11.19
C GLU A 127 14.54 -20.43 9.76
N TYR A 128 14.08 -19.28 9.44
CA TYR A 128 14.27 -18.59 8.15
C TYR A 128 14.01 -17.10 8.37
N ASP A 129 15.10 -16.37 8.58
CA ASP A 129 15.05 -14.92 8.61
C ASP A 129 14.88 -14.41 7.17
N ASP A 130 13.66 -14.59 6.65
CA ASP A 130 13.28 -14.10 5.32
C ASP A 130 13.49 -12.59 5.25
N ILE A 131 14.02 -12.13 4.13
CA ILE A 131 14.30 -10.71 3.84
C ILE A 131 13.08 -9.81 4.11
N PHE A 132 11.87 -10.34 3.93
CA PHE A 132 10.62 -9.63 4.24
C PHE A 132 10.40 -9.47 5.76
N ASN A 133 10.74 -10.47 6.56
CA ASN A 133 10.63 -10.38 8.01
C ASN A 133 11.63 -9.37 8.58
N GLN A 134 12.84 -9.31 8.03
CA GLN A 134 13.83 -8.28 8.37
C GLN A 134 13.32 -6.90 7.99
N LEU A 135 12.75 -6.74 6.79
CA LEU A 135 12.16 -5.50 6.33
C LEU A 135 11.02 -5.02 7.25
N TYR A 136 10.13 -5.93 7.66
CA TYR A 136 9.03 -5.59 8.55
C TYR A 136 9.51 -5.23 9.95
N ARG A 137 10.47 -5.94 10.52
CA ARG A 137 11.09 -5.59 11.82
C ARG A 137 11.71 -4.20 11.76
N GLU A 138 12.51 -3.93 10.74
CA GLU A 138 13.15 -2.62 10.56
C GLU A 138 12.11 -1.52 10.32
N SER A 139 11.03 -1.80 9.58
CA SER A 139 9.94 -0.83 9.39
C SER A 139 9.24 -0.44 10.69
N ILE A 140 9.01 -1.41 11.57
CA ILE A 140 8.43 -1.20 12.90
C ILE A 140 9.38 -0.38 13.77
N PHE A 141 10.68 -0.73 13.76
CA PHE A 141 11.71 -0.02 14.51
C PHE A 141 11.85 1.43 14.06
N GLN A 142 11.94 1.68 12.77
CA GLN A 142 12.04 3.04 12.20
C GLN A 142 10.80 3.86 12.51
N SER A 143 9.61 3.26 12.40
CA SER A 143 8.36 3.94 12.77
C SER A 143 8.34 4.33 14.25
N HIS A 144 8.75 3.41 15.12
CA HIS A 144 8.87 3.69 16.56
C HIS A 144 9.85 4.83 16.84
N LEU A 145 11.04 4.80 16.25
CA LEU A 145 12.08 5.82 16.43
C LEU A 145 11.58 7.21 16.04
N LYS A 146 10.92 7.33 14.89
CA LYS A 146 10.42 8.61 14.37
C LYS A 146 9.29 9.17 15.22
N ILE A 147 8.34 8.33 15.63
CA ILE A 147 7.21 8.77 16.48
C ILE A 147 7.71 9.09 17.89
N ASN A 148 8.63 8.29 18.45
CA ASN A 148 9.21 8.56 19.75
C ASN A 148 9.97 9.90 19.79
N ARG A 149 10.66 10.25 18.69
CA ARG A 149 11.29 11.57 18.58
C ARG A 149 10.29 12.71 18.65
N LEU A 150 9.16 12.59 17.95
CA LEU A 150 8.09 13.59 18.02
C LEU A 150 7.45 13.63 19.42
N TYR A 151 7.27 12.47 20.05
CA TYR A 151 6.79 12.38 21.43
C TYR A 151 7.71 13.11 22.40
N SER A 152 9.03 12.91 22.31
CA SER A 152 10.01 13.62 23.15
C SER A 152 9.98 15.13 22.97
N LEU A 153 9.79 15.64 21.74
CA LEU A 153 9.66 17.08 21.47
C LEU A 153 8.34 17.66 22.04
N ILE A 154 7.29 16.87 22.07
CA ILE A 154 6.03 17.28 22.72
C ILE A 154 6.20 17.29 24.23
N GLU A 155 6.90 16.30 24.78
CA GLU A 155 7.11 16.17 26.22
C GLU A 155 8.05 17.25 26.78
N SER A 156 9.08 17.65 26.02
CA SER A 156 9.96 18.78 26.38
C SER A 156 9.30 20.15 26.21
N GLY A 157 8.12 20.20 25.58
CA GLY A 157 7.46 21.48 25.29
C GLY A 157 7.98 22.23 24.06
N GLU A 158 8.97 21.67 23.35
CA GLU A 158 9.50 22.26 22.12
C GLU A 158 8.54 22.18 20.94
N LEU A 159 7.60 21.23 20.97
CA LEU A 159 6.58 21.06 19.96
C LEU A 159 5.18 21.17 20.56
N SER A 160 4.50 22.29 20.26
CA SER A 160 3.10 22.52 20.61
C SER A 160 2.29 22.77 19.36
N VAL A 161 1.49 21.81 18.93
CA VAL A 161 0.72 21.85 17.69
C VAL A 161 -0.69 21.27 17.90
N ARG A 162 -1.60 21.56 16.95
CA ARG A 162 -2.93 20.92 16.93
C ARG A 162 -2.82 19.47 16.44
N THR A 163 -3.78 18.65 16.80
CA THR A 163 -3.85 17.22 16.42
C THR A 163 -3.74 17.00 14.92
N ASP A 164 -4.43 17.83 14.10
CA ASP A 164 -4.35 17.76 12.64
C ASP A 164 -2.94 18.04 12.11
N THR A 165 -2.25 19.00 12.72
CA THR A 165 -0.86 19.33 12.36
C THR A 165 0.07 18.18 12.75
N LEU A 166 -0.12 17.59 13.93
CA LEU A 166 0.65 16.41 14.35
C LEU A 166 0.46 15.25 13.38
N LYS A 167 -0.79 14.95 12.97
CA LYS A 167 -1.08 13.92 11.97
C LYS A 167 -0.31 14.16 10.68
N ARG A 168 -0.31 15.39 10.16
CA ARG A 168 0.44 15.77 8.96
C ARG A 168 1.95 15.63 9.16
N LEU A 169 2.49 15.99 10.32
CA LEU A 169 3.90 15.84 10.65
C LEU A 169 4.31 14.37 10.69
N ILE A 170 3.56 13.52 11.41
CA ILE A 170 3.82 12.08 11.46
C ILE A 170 3.79 11.50 10.05
N THR A 171 2.74 11.79 9.27
CA THR A 171 2.63 11.33 7.88
C THR A 171 3.82 11.77 7.05
N LYS A 172 4.21 13.05 7.10
CA LYS A 172 5.34 13.59 6.35
C LYS A 172 6.68 12.96 6.74
N VAL A 173 6.91 12.76 8.04
CA VAL A 173 8.15 12.14 8.55
C VAL A 173 8.24 10.67 8.12
N LEU A 174 7.13 9.92 8.21
CA LEU A 174 7.12 8.52 7.82
C LEU A 174 7.22 8.34 6.29
N THR A 175 6.55 9.17 5.50
CA THR A 175 6.61 9.09 4.03
C THR A 175 7.98 9.51 3.46
N ALA A 176 8.70 10.39 4.15
CA ALA A 176 10.05 10.78 3.77
C ALA A 176 11.14 9.78 4.23
N SER A 177 10.74 8.74 4.98
CA SER A 177 11.69 7.77 5.53
C SER A 177 11.80 6.55 4.65
N ASN A 178 13.04 6.10 4.44
CA ASN A 178 13.35 4.84 3.76
C ASN A 178 13.99 3.87 4.76
N ILE A 179 13.72 2.59 4.57
CA ILE A 179 14.31 1.49 5.34
C ILE A 179 15.56 1.05 4.59
N PRO A 180 16.74 1.12 5.18
CA PRO A 180 17.95 0.67 4.52
C PRO A 180 17.93 -0.86 4.36
N PHE A 181 18.36 -1.34 3.21
CA PHE A 181 18.71 -2.75 3.04
C PHE A 181 20.13 -2.97 3.55
N HIS A 182 20.33 -4.02 4.31
CA HIS A 182 21.65 -4.44 4.76
C HIS A 182 22.20 -5.41 3.72
N GLY A 183 23.10 -4.94 2.87
CA GLY A 183 23.78 -5.76 1.87
C GLY A 183 25.29 -5.62 2.03
N GLU A 184 26.05 -6.60 1.54
CA GLU A 184 27.51 -6.50 1.49
C GLU A 184 27.91 -5.62 0.30
N PRO A 185 28.56 -4.47 0.54
CA PRO A 185 28.99 -3.60 -0.54
C PRO A 185 30.04 -4.30 -1.42
N ALA A 186 29.97 -4.02 -2.72
CA ALA A 186 30.94 -4.47 -3.73
C ALA A 186 30.95 -5.99 -4.06
N ILE A 187 29.96 -6.78 -3.64
CA ILE A 187 29.83 -8.19 -4.02
C ILE A 187 28.58 -8.41 -4.87
N GLY A 188 28.72 -9.05 -6.02
CA GLY A 188 27.62 -9.45 -6.91
C GLY A 188 26.95 -8.28 -7.65
N LEU A 189 25.65 -8.44 -7.92
CA LEU A 189 24.85 -7.45 -8.61
C LEU A 189 24.57 -6.24 -7.69
N GLN A 190 24.97 -5.05 -8.14
CA GLN A 190 24.76 -3.80 -7.40
C GLN A 190 23.54 -3.07 -7.97
N ILE A 191 22.50 -2.84 -7.17
CA ILE A 191 21.34 -2.04 -7.50
C ILE A 191 21.39 -0.74 -6.71
N MET A 192 21.68 0.36 -7.40
CA MET A 192 22.03 1.64 -6.78
C MET A 192 21.26 2.79 -7.41
N GLY A 193 21.01 3.84 -6.64
CA GLY A 193 20.60 5.14 -7.19
C GLY A 193 21.80 5.86 -7.83
N VAL A 194 21.53 6.72 -8.82
CA VAL A 194 22.59 7.47 -9.54
C VAL A 194 23.49 8.28 -8.61
N LEU A 195 22.95 8.79 -7.50
CA LEU A 195 23.74 9.57 -6.54
C LEU A 195 24.66 8.70 -5.67
N GLU A 196 24.39 7.42 -5.57
CA GLU A 196 25.14 6.47 -4.75
C GLU A 196 26.31 5.85 -5.51
N THR A 197 26.33 5.98 -6.84
CA THR A 197 27.39 5.47 -7.72
C THR A 197 28.66 6.35 -7.74
N ARG A 198 28.75 7.33 -6.86
CA ARG A 198 29.92 8.27 -6.81
C ARG A 198 31.23 7.52 -6.64
N ASN A 199 32.20 7.85 -7.51
CA ASN A 199 33.54 7.27 -7.51
C ASN A 199 33.61 5.75 -7.69
N LEU A 200 32.51 5.12 -8.12
CA LEU A 200 32.48 3.71 -8.47
C LEU A 200 32.61 3.55 -9.99
N ASP A 201 33.32 2.51 -10.39
CA ASP A 201 33.50 2.11 -11.77
C ASP A 201 32.90 0.70 -11.94
N PHE A 202 32.20 0.48 -13.05
CA PHE A 202 31.55 -0.79 -13.34
C PHE A 202 31.94 -1.24 -14.74
N ARG A 203 32.22 -2.53 -14.90
CA ARG A 203 32.49 -3.12 -16.21
C ARG A 203 31.20 -3.26 -17.03
N ASN A 204 30.14 -3.73 -16.38
CA ASN A 204 28.80 -3.88 -16.98
C ASN A 204 27.85 -2.92 -16.29
N LEU A 205 27.18 -2.09 -17.06
CA LEU A 205 26.28 -1.06 -16.57
C LEU A 205 24.92 -1.18 -17.23
N ILE A 206 23.87 -1.28 -16.41
CA ILE A 206 22.48 -1.22 -16.88
C ILE A 206 21.82 -0.02 -16.17
N MET A 207 21.36 0.96 -16.94
CA MET A 207 20.63 2.10 -16.41
C MET A 207 19.16 2.01 -16.79
N LEU A 208 18.29 2.05 -15.79
CA LEU A 208 16.84 1.96 -15.96
C LEU A 208 16.19 3.35 -15.90
N SER A 209 15.05 3.51 -16.56
CA SER A 209 14.22 4.72 -16.52
C SER A 209 14.95 5.99 -16.98
N LEU A 210 15.72 5.89 -18.06
CA LEU A 210 16.37 7.04 -18.69
C LEU A 210 15.38 7.88 -19.50
N ASN A 211 14.31 8.32 -18.84
CA ASN A 211 13.31 9.20 -19.44
C ASN A 211 13.60 10.66 -19.08
N GLU A 212 13.22 11.57 -19.98
CA GLU A 212 13.24 13.01 -19.67
C GLU A 212 12.36 13.31 -18.46
N GLY A 213 12.88 14.09 -17.52
CA GLY A 213 12.22 14.38 -16.25
C GLY A 213 12.47 13.35 -15.12
N GLN A 214 13.03 12.18 -15.45
CA GLN A 214 13.52 11.18 -14.48
C GLN A 214 15.05 11.31 -14.32
N LEU A 215 15.77 11.34 -15.41
CA LEU A 215 17.20 11.63 -15.45
C LEU A 215 17.52 12.55 -16.67
N PRO A 216 17.78 13.84 -16.47
CA PRO A 216 17.79 14.56 -15.20
C PRO A 216 16.41 14.69 -14.58
N LYS A 217 16.36 14.67 -13.24
CA LYS A 217 15.09 14.86 -12.52
C LYS A 217 14.55 16.26 -12.77
N ALA A 218 13.31 16.35 -13.26
CA ALA A 218 12.66 17.63 -13.47
C ALA A 218 12.65 18.45 -12.17
N GLY A 219 13.14 19.66 -12.24
CA GLY A 219 13.22 20.57 -11.10
C GLY A 219 11.85 21.16 -10.76
N GLY A 220 11.10 20.47 -9.93
CA GLY A 220 9.78 20.90 -9.43
C GLY A 220 9.81 21.52 -8.03
N GLU A 221 10.92 21.99 -7.54
CA GLU A 221 10.96 22.69 -6.25
C GLU A 221 10.40 24.11 -6.41
N SER A 222 9.16 24.32 -5.98
CA SER A 222 8.63 25.65 -5.72
C SER A 222 9.45 26.30 -4.59
N SER A 223 10.40 27.15 -4.95
CA SER A 223 11.17 27.93 -3.99
C SER A 223 10.53 29.31 -3.82
N PHE A 224 10.49 29.79 -2.58
CA PHE A 224 10.11 31.18 -2.30
C PHE A 224 11.07 32.20 -2.91
N ILE A 225 12.30 31.78 -3.29
CA ILE A 225 13.30 32.63 -3.91
C ILE A 225 13.20 32.48 -5.43
N PRO A 226 12.78 33.52 -6.18
CA PRO A 226 12.67 33.49 -7.63
C PRO A 226 14.02 33.20 -8.30
N TYR A 227 13.95 32.58 -9.49
CA TYR A 227 15.14 32.22 -10.28
C TYR A 227 16.13 33.38 -10.50
N ASN A 228 15.59 34.58 -10.83
CA ASN A 228 16.42 35.77 -11.09
C ASN A 228 17.23 36.20 -9.86
N LEU A 229 16.65 36.12 -8.67
CA LEU A 229 17.35 36.41 -7.43
C LEU A 229 18.40 35.35 -7.13
N ARG A 230 18.09 34.08 -7.34
CA ARG A 230 19.07 32.99 -7.18
C ARG A 230 20.29 33.21 -8.08
N LYS A 231 20.06 33.57 -9.34
CA LYS A 231 21.14 33.82 -10.31
C LYS A 231 21.96 35.04 -9.91
N ALA A 232 21.32 36.13 -9.51
CA ALA A 232 21.98 37.37 -9.11
C ALA A 232 22.88 37.19 -7.87
N PHE A 233 22.49 36.33 -6.93
CA PHE A 233 23.24 36.06 -5.71
C PHE A 233 24.11 34.78 -5.77
N GLY A 234 24.35 34.22 -6.96
CA GLY A 234 25.19 33.01 -7.11
C GLY A 234 24.67 31.77 -6.42
N MET A 235 23.34 31.70 -6.16
CA MET A 235 22.72 30.53 -5.54
C MET A 235 22.51 29.42 -6.57
N THR A 236 22.38 28.18 -6.09
CA THR A 236 22.13 27.01 -6.95
C THR A 236 20.86 27.18 -7.78
N THR A 237 21.02 27.11 -9.09
CA THR A 237 19.93 27.17 -10.10
C THR A 237 19.67 25.80 -10.71
N ILE A 238 18.69 25.68 -11.57
CA ILE A 238 18.34 24.42 -12.24
C ILE A 238 19.47 23.95 -13.18
N GLU A 239 20.21 24.89 -13.77
CA GLU A 239 21.36 24.58 -14.64
C GLU A 239 22.45 23.87 -13.84
N HIS A 240 22.73 24.32 -12.63
CA HIS A 240 23.71 23.66 -11.75
C HIS A 240 23.26 22.23 -11.40
N LYS A 241 21.95 22.05 -11.12
CA LYS A 241 21.43 20.71 -10.84
C LYS A 241 21.58 19.80 -12.07
N ASN A 242 21.21 20.29 -13.25
CA ASN A 242 21.37 19.53 -14.50
C ASN A 242 22.83 19.19 -14.77
N ALA A 243 23.75 20.12 -14.55
CA ALA A 243 25.19 19.87 -14.71
C ALA A 243 25.71 18.78 -13.75
N VAL A 244 25.18 18.72 -12.52
CA VAL A 244 25.51 17.65 -11.58
C VAL A 244 25.00 16.30 -12.07
N TYR A 245 23.76 16.22 -12.58
CA TYR A 245 23.26 14.98 -13.16
C TYR A 245 24.02 14.56 -14.41
N ALA A 246 24.40 15.50 -15.29
CA ALA A 246 25.24 15.23 -16.45
C ALA A 246 26.60 14.66 -16.01
N TYR A 247 27.24 15.28 -15.01
CA TYR A 247 28.50 14.79 -14.47
C TYR A 247 28.36 13.33 -13.97
N TYR A 248 27.33 12.99 -13.21
CA TYR A 248 27.14 11.60 -12.75
C TYR A 248 26.91 10.64 -13.90
N PHE A 249 26.10 11.02 -14.86
CA PHE A 249 25.81 10.19 -16.03
C PHE A 249 27.09 9.90 -16.81
N TYR A 250 27.82 10.94 -17.24
CA TYR A 250 29.05 10.77 -18.04
C TYR A 250 30.16 10.10 -17.26
N ARG A 251 30.28 10.39 -15.97
CA ARG A 251 31.28 9.75 -15.12
C ARG A 251 31.02 8.24 -14.97
N LEU A 252 29.77 7.85 -14.89
CA LEU A 252 29.38 6.45 -14.74
C LEU A 252 29.63 5.62 -16.00
N ILE A 253 29.35 6.17 -17.17
CA ILE A 253 29.55 5.47 -18.45
C ILE A 253 31.00 5.48 -18.93
N GLN A 254 31.83 6.40 -18.44
CA GLN A 254 33.16 6.67 -18.95
C GLN A 254 34.11 5.46 -18.95
N ARG A 255 33.96 4.54 -17.98
CA ARG A 255 34.83 3.38 -17.79
C ARG A 255 34.11 2.04 -17.94
N ALA A 256 32.86 2.06 -18.27
CA ALA A 256 32.09 0.83 -18.51
C ALA A 256 32.40 0.25 -19.89
N GLU A 257 32.57 -1.07 -19.96
CA GLU A 257 32.81 -1.79 -21.21
C GLU A 257 31.48 -2.10 -21.94
N ASN A 258 30.48 -2.53 -21.15
CA ASN A 258 29.14 -2.87 -21.66
C ASN A 258 28.11 -1.96 -21.02
N ILE A 259 27.40 -1.19 -21.82
CA ILE A 259 26.42 -0.21 -21.35
C ILE A 259 25.07 -0.51 -21.99
N THR A 260 24.06 -0.71 -21.15
CA THR A 260 22.67 -0.85 -21.59
C THR A 260 21.82 0.26 -20.95
N LEU A 261 21.21 1.08 -21.79
CA LEU A 261 20.39 2.22 -21.39
C LEU A 261 18.93 1.92 -21.74
N LEU A 262 18.04 1.90 -20.73
CA LEU A 262 16.62 1.59 -20.91
C LEU A 262 15.75 2.79 -20.61
N TYR A 263 14.82 3.08 -21.48
CA TYR A 263 13.76 4.07 -21.25
C TYR A 263 12.40 3.50 -21.64
N ASN A 264 11.34 4.05 -21.08
CA ASN A 264 9.98 3.63 -21.36
C ASN A 264 9.36 4.55 -22.43
N THR A 265 8.85 3.97 -23.51
CA THR A 265 8.17 4.69 -24.59
C THR A 265 6.68 4.89 -24.34
N SER A 266 6.09 4.20 -23.34
CA SER A 266 4.66 4.37 -23.05
C SER A 266 4.40 5.74 -22.41
N SER A 267 3.36 6.42 -22.90
CA SER A 267 2.87 7.65 -22.28
C SER A 267 1.89 7.32 -21.16
N ASP A 268 2.18 7.80 -19.95
CA ASP A 268 1.28 7.71 -18.82
C ASP A 268 0.72 9.13 -18.53
N GLY A 269 -0.34 9.47 -19.24
CA GLY A 269 -1.07 10.73 -19.10
C GLY A 269 -0.25 12.00 -19.35
N LEU A 270 0.50 12.47 -18.37
CA LEU A 270 1.30 13.69 -18.42
C LEU A 270 2.76 13.46 -18.85
N ASN A 271 3.27 12.25 -18.76
CA ASN A 271 4.63 11.89 -19.16
C ASN A 271 4.62 11.30 -20.56
N ARG A 272 5.33 11.93 -21.48
CA ARG A 272 5.32 11.57 -22.90
C ARG A 272 6.20 10.38 -23.28
N GLY A 273 6.81 9.69 -22.36
CA GLY A 273 7.70 8.57 -22.67
C GLY A 273 8.92 8.97 -23.52
N GLU A 274 9.40 10.20 -23.37
CA GLU A 274 10.54 10.74 -24.14
C GLU A 274 11.85 10.23 -23.54
N GLU A 275 12.82 9.91 -24.40
CA GLU A 275 14.18 9.56 -23.99
C GLU A 275 14.88 10.75 -23.34
N SER A 276 15.78 10.45 -22.39
CA SER A 276 16.58 11.49 -21.71
C SER A 276 17.45 12.26 -22.69
N ARG A 277 17.58 13.58 -22.46
CA ARG A 277 18.50 14.44 -23.21
C ARG A 277 19.94 13.93 -23.22
N PHE A 278 20.36 13.19 -22.21
CA PHE A 278 21.71 12.59 -22.16
C PHE A 278 21.85 11.45 -23.15
N MET A 279 20.80 10.66 -23.39
CA MET A 279 20.80 9.66 -24.45
C MET A 279 20.84 10.31 -25.82
N LEU A 280 20.03 11.36 -26.04
CA LEU A 280 20.07 12.11 -27.29
C LEU A 280 21.46 12.71 -27.57
N GLN A 281 22.13 13.25 -26.57
CA GLN A 281 23.50 13.74 -26.71
C GLN A 281 24.46 12.63 -27.14
N LEU A 282 24.40 11.46 -26.52
CA LEU A 282 25.24 10.31 -26.92
C LEU A 282 24.99 9.88 -28.36
N LEU A 283 23.73 9.91 -28.80
CA LEU A 283 23.35 9.52 -30.17
C LEU A 283 23.83 10.51 -31.23
N VAL A 284 23.83 11.82 -30.92
CA VAL A 284 24.16 12.87 -31.87
C VAL A 284 25.65 13.24 -31.85
N GLU A 285 26.24 13.30 -30.66
CA GLU A 285 27.60 13.80 -30.44
C GLU A 285 28.60 12.68 -30.08
N GLY A 286 28.10 11.48 -29.73
CA GLY A 286 28.93 10.37 -29.29
C GLY A 286 29.71 9.72 -30.46
N PRO A 287 30.96 9.32 -30.22
CA PRO A 287 31.75 8.62 -31.25
C PRO A 287 31.45 7.11 -31.31
N HIS A 288 30.51 6.63 -30.52
CA HIS A 288 30.24 5.20 -30.36
C HIS A 288 29.09 4.72 -31.24
N GLU A 289 29.21 3.50 -31.73
CA GLU A 289 28.09 2.81 -32.40
C GLU A 289 27.07 2.39 -31.35
N ILE A 290 25.82 2.87 -31.49
CA ILE A 290 24.72 2.58 -30.56
C ILE A 290 23.69 1.74 -31.28
N THR A 291 23.46 0.52 -30.78
CA THR A 291 22.41 -0.36 -31.27
C THR A 291 21.11 -0.04 -30.56
N ARG A 292 20.03 0.17 -31.27
CA ARG A 292 18.69 0.35 -30.71
C ARG A 292 17.89 -0.93 -30.83
N GLU A 293 17.35 -1.36 -29.69
CA GLU A 293 16.47 -2.52 -29.58
C GLU A 293 15.17 -2.12 -28.92
N TYR A 294 14.06 -2.69 -29.38
CA TYR A 294 12.77 -2.51 -28.75
C TYR A 294 12.43 -3.78 -27.98
N LEU A 295 12.33 -3.64 -26.66
CA LEU A 295 11.81 -4.69 -25.80
C LEU A 295 10.29 -4.49 -25.68
N GLU A 296 9.53 -5.31 -26.37
CA GLU A 296 8.12 -5.45 -26.05
C GLU A 296 8.02 -6.37 -24.83
N ALA A 297 7.47 -5.86 -23.75
CA ALA A 297 7.04 -6.70 -22.65
C ALA A 297 5.92 -7.60 -23.21
N GLY A 298 6.31 -8.72 -23.78
CA GLY A 298 5.37 -9.75 -24.15
C GLY A 298 4.65 -10.15 -22.86
N GLN A 299 3.43 -9.67 -22.71
CA GLN A 299 2.50 -10.39 -21.87
C GLN A 299 2.38 -11.74 -22.55
N SER A 300 3.09 -12.74 -22.05
CA SER A 300 2.66 -14.12 -22.29
C SER A 300 1.17 -14.09 -22.01
N PRO A 301 0.31 -14.45 -22.99
CA PRO A 301 -1.11 -14.55 -22.70
C PRO A 301 -1.15 -15.44 -21.47
N GLN A 302 -1.45 -14.85 -20.33
CA GLN A 302 -1.77 -15.63 -19.15
C GLN A 302 -2.89 -16.49 -19.68
N ASN A 303 -2.62 -17.78 -19.86
CA ASN A 303 -3.67 -18.74 -20.00
C ASN A 303 -4.57 -18.43 -18.80
N THR A 304 -5.61 -17.67 -19.04
CA THR A 304 -6.64 -17.44 -18.05
C THR A 304 -7.11 -18.85 -17.77
N LEU A 305 -6.67 -19.38 -16.62
CA LEU A 305 -7.13 -20.69 -16.17
C LEU A 305 -8.66 -20.59 -16.23
N GLU A 306 -9.22 -21.31 -17.19
CA GLU A 306 -10.68 -21.39 -17.31
C GLU A 306 -11.19 -21.82 -15.95
N ILE A 307 -11.93 -20.94 -15.26
CA ILE A 307 -12.51 -21.27 -13.97
C ILE A 307 -13.59 -22.31 -14.23
N GLN A 308 -13.23 -23.55 -14.07
CA GLN A 308 -14.13 -24.69 -14.22
C GLN A 308 -14.42 -25.27 -12.84
N ILE A 309 -15.69 -25.53 -12.57
CA ILE A 309 -16.13 -26.21 -11.35
C ILE A 309 -16.74 -27.53 -11.78
N GLU A 310 -16.08 -28.62 -11.42
CA GLU A 310 -16.59 -29.96 -11.65
C GLU A 310 -17.83 -30.23 -10.79
N LYS A 311 -18.81 -30.87 -11.37
CA LYS A 311 -20.02 -31.29 -10.65
C LYS A 311 -19.73 -32.53 -9.80
N THR A 312 -19.04 -32.27 -8.68
CA THR A 312 -18.76 -33.34 -7.72
C THR A 312 -20.05 -33.91 -7.11
N PRO A 313 -20.03 -35.14 -6.56
CA PRO A 313 -21.19 -35.72 -5.87
C PRO A 313 -21.77 -34.84 -4.77
N GLU A 314 -20.94 -34.01 -4.14
CA GLU A 314 -21.40 -33.06 -3.11
C GLU A 314 -22.18 -31.89 -3.74
N ILE A 315 -21.68 -31.31 -4.83
CA ILE A 315 -22.36 -30.25 -5.57
C ILE A 315 -23.69 -30.73 -6.13
N LEU A 316 -23.72 -31.95 -6.69
CA LEU A 316 -24.95 -32.58 -7.18
C LEU A 316 -25.96 -32.80 -6.06
N ARG A 317 -25.52 -33.27 -4.89
CA ARG A 317 -26.40 -33.41 -3.72
C ARG A 317 -27.00 -32.07 -3.28
N ARG A 318 -26.22 -30.98 -3.28
CA ARG A 318 -26.72 -29.63 -2.97
C ARG A 318 -27.75 -29.17 -4.00
N LEU A 319 -27.50 -29.39 -5.31
CA LEU A 319 -28.42 -29.07 -6.39
C LEU A 319 -29.75 -29.86 -6.28
N TYR A 320 -29.69 -31.18 -6.09
CA TYR A 320 -30.87 -32.02 -5.92
C TYR A 320 -31.65 -31.61 -4.67
N ARG A 321 -31.00 -31.41 -3.54
CA ARG A 321 -31.66 -30.94 -2.31
C ARG A 321 -32.36 -29.61 -2.50
N ALA A 322 -31.76 -28.70 -3.25
CA ALA A 322 -32.28 -27.35 -3.45
C ALA A 322 -33.43 -27.30 -4.46
N TYR A 323 -33.38 -28.10 -5.53
CA TYR A 323 -34.24 -27.91 -6.70
C TYR A 323 -35.00 -29.17 -7.15
N ASP A 324 -34.77 -30.34 -6.56
CA ASP A 324 -35.52 -31.53 -6.87
C ASP A 324 -36.89 -31.49 -6.17
N THR A 325 -37.95 -31.43 -6.95
CA THR A 325 -39.33 -31.35 -6.44
C THR A 325 -39.77 -32.58 -5.62
N ALA A 326 -39.04 -33.68 -5.71
CA ALA A 326 -39.27 -34.86 -4.86
C ALA A 326 -38.72 -34.65 -3.41
N GLN A 327 -37.97 -33.63 -3.16
CA GLN A 327 -37.41 -33.32 -1.83
C GLN A 327 -38.34 -32.38 -1.05
N PRO A 328 -38.63 -32.64 0.23
CA PRO A 328 -39.55 -31.83 1.03
C PRO A 328 -39.08 -30.38 1.27
N GLU A 329 -37.76 -30.09 1.16
CA GLU A 329 -37.16 -28.78 1.36
C GLU A 329 -36.84 -28.07 0.03
N SER A 330 -37.30 -28.59 -1.12
CA SER A 330 -37.00 -28.04 -2.42
C SER A 330 -37.65 -26.67 -2.64
N VAL A 331 -36.88 -25.76 -3.23
CA VAL A 331 -37.39 -24.44 -3.62
C VAL A 331 -37.62 -24.42 -5.13
N ILE A 332 -38.77 -23.87 -5.53
CA ILE A 332 -39.07 -23.68 -6.95
C ILE A 332 -38.02 -22.75 -7.56
N LEU A 333 -37.46 -23.14 -8.70
CA LEU A 333 -36.49 -22.32 -9.41
C LEU A 333 -37.14 -20.98 -9.81
N SER A 334 -36.67 -19.90 -9.24
CA SER A 334 -37.21 -18.57 -9.55
C SER A 334 -36.81 -18.13 -10.97
N PRO A 335 -37.61 -17.28 -11.64
CA PRO A 335 -37.28 -16.72 -12.96
C PRO A 335 -35.88 -16.02 -12.94
N SER A 336 -35.54 -15.35 -11.84
CA SER A 336 -34.24 -14.69 -11.66
C SER A 336 -33.07 -15.70 -11.61
N ALA A 337 -33.30 -16.86 -10.96
CA ALA A 337 -32.30 -17.91 -10.90
C ALA A 337 -32.09 -18.56 -12.28
N LEU A 338 -33.20 -18.80 -13.01
CA LEU A 338 -33.11 -19.29 -14.37
C LEU A 338 -32.42 -18.35 -15.31
N ASN A 339 -32.74 -17.05 -15.28
CA ASN A 339 -32.04 -16.02 -16.07
C ASN A 339 -30.54 -15.95 -15.73
N THR A 340 -30.19 -16.04 -14.43
CA THR A 340 -28.79 -16.07 -14.02
C THR A 340 -28.06 -17.32 -14.56
N TYR A 341 -28.74 -18.47 -14.63
CA TYR A 341 -28.17 -19.70 -15.19
C TYR A 341 -27.91 -19.58 -16.70
N LEU A 342 -28.87 -19.00 -17.42
CA LEU A 342 -28.78 -18.80 -18.87
C LEU A 342 -27.71 -17.79 -19.22
N ASP A 343 -27.57 -16.74 -18.42
CA ASP A 343 -26.57 -15.69 -18.60
C ASP A 343 -25.16 -16.21 -18.27
N CYS A 344 -24.96 -16.82 -17.09
CA CYS A 344 -23.67 -17.36 -16.65
C CYS A 344 -23.86 -18.51 -15.65
N ARG A 345 -23.51 -19.73 -16.07
CA ARG A 345 -23.59 -20.94 -15.23
C ARG A 345 -22.72 -20.86 -13.98
N LEU A 346 -21.56 -20.24 -14.07
CA LEU A 346 -20.63 -20.06 -12.95
C LEU A 346 -21.20 -19.08 -11.91
N ARG A 347 -21.84 -17.99 -12.37
CA ARG A 347 -22.54 -17.04 -11.51
C ARG A 347 -23.71 -17.68 -10.78
N PHE A 348 -24.48 -18.54 -11.49
CA PHE A 348 -25.53 -19.32 -10.89
C PHE A 348 -25.03 -20.26 -9.79
N TYR A 349 -23.93 -20.98 -10.06
CA TYR A 349 -23.29 -21.84 -9.07
C TYR A 349 -22.93 -21.08 -7.80
N TYR A 350 -22.17 -19.99 -7.94
CA TYR A 350 -21.74 -19.22 -6.78
C TYR A 350 -22.91 -18.65 -5.98
N ARG A 351 -23.90 -18.09 -6.65
CA ARG A 351 -25.01 -17.42 -5.97
C ARG A 351 -26.04 -18.37 -5.37
N TYR A 352 -26.44 -19.39 -6.11
CA TYR A 352 -27.57 -20.22 -5.74
C TYR A 352 -27.20 -21.63 -5.21
N VAL A 353 -26.02 -22.14 -5.55
CA VAL A 353 -25.56 -23.46 -5.10
C VAL A 353 -24.54 -23.33 -3.96
N ALA A 354 -23.52 -22.50 -4.13
CA ALA A 354 -22.51 -22.23 -3.10
C ALA A 354 -23.01 -21.23 -2.04
N GLY A 355 -24.08 -20.47 -2.33
CA GLY A 355 -24.66 -19.52 -1.39
C GLY A 355 -23.78 -18.29 -1.12
N LEU A 356 -22.89 -17.94 -2.06
CA LEU A 356 -22.09 -16.73 -1.94
C LEU A 356 -23.00 -15.50 -2.06
N LYS A 357 -22.99 -14.70 -1.02
CA LYS A 357 -23.69 -13.42 -0.97
C LYS A 357 -22.65 -12.29 -0.97
N THR A 358 -23.00 -11.20 -1.61
CA THR A 358 -22.27 -9.93 -1.42
C THR A 358 -22.30 -9.60 0.07
N PRO A 359 -21.18 -9.21 0.69
CA PRO A 359 -21.20 -8.76 2.08
C PRO A 359 -22.18 -7.60 2.23
N ASP A 360 -22.98 -7.63 3.30
CA ASP A 360 -23.85 -6.50 3.64
C ASP A 360 -22.97 -5.27 3.92
N GLU A 361 -23.22 -4.19 3.21
CA GLU A 361 -22.57 -2.90 3.47
C GLU A 361 -23.40 -2.14 4.51
N VAL A 362 -22.71 -1.70 5.55
CA VAL A 362 -23.31 -0.81 6.55
C VAL A 362 -23.47 0.56 5.90
N SER A 363 -24.71 0.97 5.61
CA SER A 363 -25.01 2.29 5.02
C SER A 363 -25.66 3.22 6.03
N ALA A 364 -25.21 4.48 6.09
CA ALA A 364 -25.82 5.52 6.92
C ALA A 364 -27.13 6.00 6.35
N GLU A 365 -27.30 5.85 5.05
CA GLU A 365 -28.47 6.31 4.32
C GLU A 365 -29.44 5.14 4.09
N ILE A 366 -30.71 5.43 4.23
CA ILE A 366 -31.79 4.49 3.89
C ILE A 366 -31.85 4.45 2.37
N ASP A 367 -31.42 3.34 1.77
CA ASP A 367 -31.56 3.13 0.34
C ASP A 367 -33.05 2.89 -0.04
N SER A 368 -33.37 2.98 -1.32
CA SER A 368 -34.72 2.81 -1.83
C SER A 368 -35.31 1.44 -1.51
N ALA A 369 -34.46 0.40 -1.40
CA ALA A 369 -34.91 -0.96 -1.10
C ALA A 369 -35.27 -1.12 0.37
N LEU A 370 -34.46 -0.56 1.28
CA LEU A 370 -34.75 -0.55 2.71
C LEU A 370 -35.96 0.34 3.02
N PHE A 371 -36.07 1.50 2.37
CA PHE A 371 -37.25 2.36 2.49
C PHE A 371 -38.53 1.61 2.05
N GLY A 372 -38.49 0.93 0.90
CA GLY A 372 -39.61 0.10 0.43
C GLY A 372 -39.98 -0.99 1.42
N THR A 373 -38.99 -1.69 2.00
CA THR A 373 -39.24 -2.74 3.00
C THR A 373 -39.89 -2.17 4.26
N ILE A 374 -39.41 -1.03 4.77
CA ILE A 374 -39.97 -0.34 5.95
C ILE A 374 -41.40 0.08 5.66
N PHE A 375 -41.67 0.65 4.48
CA PHE A 375 -42.98 1.08 4.07
C PHE A 375 -44.00 -0.11 4.00
N HIS A 376 -43.58 -1.19 3.37
CA HIS A 376 -44.43 -2.41 3.27
C HIS A 376 -44.70 -3.04 4.64
N LEU A 377 -43.67 -3.15 5.51
CA LEU A 377 -43.86 -3.66 6.86
C LEU A 377 -44.77 -2.77 7.70
N SER A 378 -44.59 -1.44 7.58
CA SER A 378 -45.47 -0.49 8.29
C SER A 378 -46.92 -0.55 7.82
N ALA A 379 -47.13 -0.69 6.51
CA ALA A 379 -48.49 -0.87 5.93
C ALA A 379 -49.13 -2.22 6.29
N GLN A 380 -48.31 -3.23 6.59
CA GLN A 380 -48.82 -4.56 7.00
C GLN A 380 -49.18 -4.60 8.49
N LEU A 381 -48.60 -3.72 9.30
CA LEU A 381 -48.87 -3.61 10.73
C LEU A 381 -50.00 -2.61 11.07
N ALA A 382 -50.39 -1.75 10.13
CA ALA A 382 -51.49 -0.83 10.22
C ALA A 382 -52.82 -1.50 9.84
#